data_65757e2bd57a43dd00abe6766db77487
#
_entry.id   65757e2bd57a43dd00abe6766db77487
#
_cell.length_a   1.000
_cell.length_b   1.000
_cell.length_c   1.000
_cell.angle_alpha   90.00
_cell.angle_beta   90.00
_cell.angle_gamma   90.00
#
_symmetry.space_group_name_H-M   'P 1'
#
loop_
_entity.id
_entity.type
_entity.pdbx_description
1 polymer ?
#
loop_
_entity_poly.entity_id
_entity_poly.type
_entity_poly.pdbx_seq_one_letter_code
_entity_poly.pdbx_strand_id
1 'polypeptide(L)'
;MHFLSYNEADQQLMHTRTLWNITTTASVTGQNPSFFAIARDPTTGDLHLTYYRSDGKKLMHKTFNGTDWSGPTVIDDDKTYTGYSWNGMKIDSDGNLHLSYWSWSTSGTDDSWLKYAHFNGTSWSVETLQSIMNQNNPTLHTSLDIDSSGNPHISYYDHKNDTLRYTYHNGTAWVDQTLTADDSNDNGKFNSIALDSSDHPRIAYRNETSDDLELATWDGADWTR
;
A
#
# COMPACT_ATOMS: atom_id res chain seq x y z
N MET A 1 -0.05 16.58 -15.58
CA MET A 1 -0.52 16.20 -14.22
C MET A 1 -1.59 15.15 -14.40
N HIS A 2 -1.53 14.08 -13.60
CA HIS A 2 -2.47 12.97 -13.65
C HIS A 2 -3.29 12.94 -12.37
N PHE A 3 -4.59 12.79 -12.50
CA PHE A 3 -5.51 12.70 -11.37
C PHE A 3 -6.30 11.41 -11.44
N LEU A 4 -6.54 10.79 -10.29
CA LEU A 4 -7.53 9.74 -10.10
C LEU A 4 -8.72 10.31 -9.34
N SER A 5 -9.92 10.02 -9.83
CA SER A 5 -11.17 10.31 -9.15
C SER A 5 -12.15 9.16 -9.33
N TYR A 6 -13.03 8.98 -8.37
CA TYR A 6 -14.12 8.01 -8.44
C TYR A 6 -15.44 8.72 -8.68
N ASN A 7 -16.18 8.28 -9.71
CA ASN A 7 -17.54 8.77 -9.98
C ASN A 7 -18.53 7.76 -9.40
N GLU A 8 -19.20 8.14 -8.31
CA GLU A 8 -20.17 7.29 -7.61
C GLU A 8 -21.42 6.98 -8.45
N ALA A 9 -21.86 7.92 -9.29
CA ALA A 9 -23.08 7.75 -10.08
C ALA A 9 -22.94 6.64 -11.13
N ASP A 10 -21.78 6.52 -11.74
CA ASP A 10 -21.51 5.56 -12.80
C ASP A 10 -20.67 4.37 -12.31
N GLN A 11 -20.26 4.36 -11.04
CA GLN A 11 -19.34 3.38 -10.44
C GLN A 11 -18.04 3.21 -11.26
N GLN A 12 -17.44 4.31 -11.67
CA GLN A 12 -16.26 4.34 -12.50
C GLN A 12 -15.08 5.00 -11.80
N LEU A 13 -13.93 4.37 -11.88
CA LEU A 13 -12.66 5.00 -11.56
C LEU A 13 -12.17 5.78 -12.78
N MET A 14 -11.96 7.07 -12.60
CA MET A 14 -11.55 7.97 -13.67
C MET A 14 -10.10 8.38 -13.49
N HIS A 15 -9.32 8.24 -14.57
CA HIS A 15 -7.99 8.82 -14.69
C HIS A 15 -8.06 10.00 -15.67
N THR A 16 -7.74 11.19 -15.18
CA THR A 16 -7.72 12.40 -16.02
C THR A 16 -6.29 12.85 -16.24
N ARG A 17 -5.89 12.91 -17.50
CA ARG A 17 -4.64 13.54 -17.94
C ARG A 17 -4.96 14.90 -18.54
N THR A 18 -4.55 15.97 -17.88
CA THR A 18 -4.67 17.32 -18.40
C THR A 18 -3.47 17.67 -19.27
N LEU A 19 -3.49 17.25 -20.51
CA LEU A 19 -2.73 17.86 -21.60
C LEU A 19 -3.75 18.16 -22.71
N TRP A 20 -4.25 19.39 -22.72
CA TRP A 20 -5.00 19.96 -23.85
C TRP A 20 -6.18 19.10 -24.36
N ASN A 21 -7.20 18.90 -23.52
CA ASN A 21 -8.50 18.29 -23.88
C ASN A 21 -8.54 16.76 -24.08
N ILE A 22 -7.63 15.97 -23.53
CA ILE A 22 -7.74 14.50 -23.56
C ILE A 22 -8.13 13.99 -22.18
N THR A 23 -9.35 13.48 -22.05
CA THR A 23 -9.81 12.73 -20.88
C THR A 23 -9.78 11.24 -21.22
N THR A 24 -8.96 10.47 -20.55
CA THR A 24 -8.92 9.01 -20.69
C THR A 24 -9.54 8.39 -19.45
N THR A 25 -10.55 7.58 -19.63
CA THR A 25 -11.27 6.93 -18.53
C THR A 25 -10.83 5.48 -18.41
N ALA A 26 -10.28 5.11 -17.25
CA ALA A 26 -10.17 3.71 -16.86
C ALA A 26 -11.54 3.25 -16.38
N SER A 27 -12.36 2.72 -17.28
CA SER A 27 -13.67 2.18 -16.87
C SER A 27 -13.48 0.85 -16.14
N VAL A 28 -13.97 0.79 -14.91
CA VAL A 28 -14.11 -0.44 -14.10
C VAL A 28 -15.60 -0.54 -13.76
N THR A 29 -16.42 -0.77 -14.79
CA THR A 29 -17.87 -0.77 -14.66
C THR A 29 -18.38 -1.96 -13.84
N GLY A 30 -19.32 -1.71 -12.93
CA GLY A 30 -20.09 -2.74 -12.22
C GLY A 30 -19.34 -3.48 -11.12
N GLN A 31 -18.18 -2.99 -10.65
CA GLN A 31 -17.31 -3.73 -9.73
C GLN A 31 -17.12 -3.04 -8.37
N ASN A 32 -17.77 -1.92 -8.15
CA ASN A 32 -17.66 -1.10 -6.93
C ASN A 32 -16.18 -0.98 -6.45
N PRO A 33 -15.29 -0.37 -7.25
CA PRO A 33 -13.87 -0.29 -6.94
C PRO A 33 -13.63 0.66 -5.77
N SER A 34 -12.68 0.29 -4.92
CA SER A 34 -12.25 1.10 -3.78
C SER A 34 -10.75 0.90 -3.52
N PHE A 35 -10.17 1.71 -2.63
CA PHE A 35 -8.78 1.56 -2.17
C PHE A 35 -7.79 1.44 -3.34
N PHE A 36 -7.65 2.49 -4.09
CA PHE A 36 -6.79 2.52 -5.28
C PHE A 36 -5.48 3.26 -5.03
N ALA A 37 -4.44 2.80 -5.72
CA ALA A 37 -3.17 3.49 -5.82
C ALA A 37 -2.74 3.61 -7.27
N ILE A 38 -1.97 4.65 -7.59
CA ILE A 38 -1.41 4.89 -8.92
C ILE A 38 0.06 5.23 -8.79
N ALA A 39 0.89 4.63 -9.65
CA ALA A 39 2.28 5.00 -9.81
C ALA A 39 2.63 5.12 -11.30
N ARG A 40 3.64 5.92 -11.60
CA ARG A 40 4.16 6.08 -12.97
C ARG A 40 5.52 5.40 -13.07
N ASP A 41 5.66 4.51 -14.03
CA ASP A 41 6.95 3.93 -14.37
C ASP A 41 7.88 5.05 -14.86
N PRO A 42 9.03 5.26 -14.22
CA PRO A 42 9.97 6.31 -14.59
C PRO A 42 10.63 6.06 -15.95
N THR A 43 10.73 4.80 -16.38
CA THR A 43 11.44 4.36 -17.60
C THR A 43 10.52 4.40 -18.83
N THR A 44 9.34 3.75 -18.75
CA THR A 44 8.41 3.66 -19.87
C THR A 44 7.42 4.82 -19.92
N GLY A 45 7.16 5.43 -18.78
CA GLY A 45 6.13 6.46 -18.61
C GLY A 45 4.73 5.91 -18.42
N ASP A 46 4.56 4.60 -18.40
CA ASP A 46 3.29 3.92 -18.17
C ASP A 46 2.73 4.22 -16.77
N LEU A 47 1.40 4.20 -16.66
CA LEU A 47 0.76 4.32 -15.36
C LEU A 47 0.27 2.94 -14.91
N HIS A 48 0.58 2.61 -13.68
CA HIS A 48 0.09 1.41 -13.03
C HIS A 48 -0.97 1.78 -12.00
N LEU A 49 -2.12 1.15 -12.10
CA LEU A 49 -3.27 1.34 -11.22
C LEU A 49 -3.57 0.04 -10.50
N THR A 50 -3.62 0.08 -9.18
CA THR A 50 -4.16 -1.00 -8.36
C THR A 50 -5.45 -0.57 -7.70
N TYR A 51 -6.39 -1.49 -7.55
CA TYR A 51 -7.67 -1.23 -6.92
C TYR A 51 -8.30 -2.51 -6.35
N TYR A 52 -9.05 -2.34 -5.27
CA TYR A 52 -9.88 -3.42 -4.73
C TYR A 52 -11.19 -3.52 -5.50
N ARG A 53 -11.59 -4.75 -5.81
CA ARG A 53 -12.83 -5.10 -6.48
C ARG A 53 -13.73 -5.89 -5.54
N SER A 54 -14.85 -5.30 -5.12
CA SER A 54 -15.71 -5.87 -4.07
C SER A 54 -16.51 -7.10 -4.52
N ASP A 55 -16.94 -7.18 -5.79
CA ASP A 55 -17.75 -8.27 -6.34
C ASP A 55 -17.03 -9.62 -6.36
N GLY A 56 -15.72 -9.66 -6.27
CA GLY A 56 -14.92 -10.88 -6.21
C GLY A 56 -13.93 -10.87 -5.05
N LYS A 57 -13.93 -9.82 -4.22
CA LYS A 57 -12.96 -9.63 -3.12
C LYS A 57 -11.51 -9.76 -3.60
N LYS A 58 -11.17 -9.09 -4.70
CA LYS A 58 -9.88 -9.21 -5.37
C LYS A 58 -9.13 -7.90 -5.40
N LEU A 59 -7.82 -7.99 -5.25
CA LEU A 59 -6.92 -6.90 -5.58
C LEU A 59 -6.52 -7.01 -7.05
N MET A 60 -6.70 -5.92 -7.79
CA MET A 60 -6.59 -5.87 -9.23
C MET A 60 -5.52 -4.86 -9.67
N HIS A 61 -4.95 -5.09 -10.85
CA HIS A 61 -3.98 -4.21 -11.49
C HIS A 61 -4.37 -3.93 -12.94
N LYS A 62 -4.11 -2.70 -13.40
CA LYS A 62 -4.20 -2.27 -14.81
C LYS A 62 -3.02 -1.37 -15.14
N THR A 63 -2.61 -1.39 -16.41
CA THR A 63 -1.56 -0.52 -16.95
C THR A 63 -2.14 0.39 -18.03
N PHE A 64 -1.73 1.67 -18.05
CA PHE A 64 -2.00 2.62 -19.12
C PHE A 64 -0.72 2.94 -19.86
N ASN A 65 -0.64 2.62 -21.14
CA ASN A 65 0.55 2.77 -21.98
C ASN A 65 0.66 4.15 -22.69
N GLY A 66 -0.08 5.13 -22.20
CA GLY A 66 -0.15 6.45 -22.84
C GLY A 66 -1.31 6.60 -23.83
N THR A 67 -1.88 5.49 -24.32
CA THR A 67 -2.99 5.45 -25.28
C THR A 67 -4.18 4.70 -24.69
N ASP A 68 -3.99 3.48 -24.25
CA ASP A 68 -5.06 2.58 -23.81
C ASP A 68 -4.74 1.94 -22.44
N TRP A 69 -5.81 1.59 -21.71
CA TRP A 69 -5.72 0.76 -20.52
C TRP A 69 -5.71 -0.73 -20.90
N SER A 70 -4.81 -1.48 -20.24
CA SER A 70 -4.82 -2.94 -20.34
C SER A 70 -6.11 -3.55 -19.78
N GLY A 71 -6.37 -4.81 -20.12
CA GLY A 71 -7.31 -5.63 -19.36
C GLY A 71 -6.86 -5.74 -17.88
N PRO A 72 -7.81 -5.93 -16.93
CA PRO A 72 -7.45 -6.08 -15.53
C PRO A 72 -6.78 -7.43 -15.28
N THR A 73 -5.71 -7.44 -14.48
CA THR A 73 -5.07 -8.66 -13.96
C THR A 73 -5.30 -8.79 -12.45
N VAL A 74 -5.38 -10.02 -11.95
CA VAL A 74 -5.54 -10.28 -10.53
C VAL A 74 -4.16 -10.25 -9.88
N ILE A 75 -4.03 -9.49 -8.78
CA ILE A 75 -2.85 -9.52 -7.92
C ILE A 75 -3.05 -10.59 -6.85
N ASP A 76 -4.18 -10.54 -6.14
CA ASP A 76 -4.51 -11.45 -5.06
C ASP A 76 -6.03 -11.72 -5.02
N ASP A 77 -6.42 -12.97 -4.78
CA ASP A 77 -7.81 -13.42 -4.75
C ASP A 77 -8.09 -14.48 -3.66
N ASP A 78 -7.41 -14.40 -2.53
CA ASP A 78 -7.47 -15.40 -1.45
C ASP A 78 -8.83 -15.49 -0.71
N LYS A 79 -9.89 -14.90 -1.26
CA LYS A 79 -11.30 -14.90 -0.78
C LYS A 79 -11.54 -14.17 0.55
N THR A 80 -10.57 -13.45 1.03
CA THR A 80 -10.72 -12.47 2.11
C THR A 80 -11.00 -11.09 1.52
N TYR A 81 -11.24 -10.06 2.34
CA TYR A 81 -11.28 -8.68 1.84
C TYR A 81 -9.84 -8.22 1.53
N THR A 82 -9.35 -8.60 0.35
CA THR A 82 -7.98 -8.34 -0.08
C THR A 82 -7.83 -6.91 -0.56
N GLY A 83 -6.86 -6.18 0.00
CA GLY A 83 -6.62 -4.78 -0.38
C GLY A 83 -7.62 -3.77 0.19
N TYR A 84 -8.35 -4.13 1.26
CA TYR A 84 -9.31 -3.26 1.96
C TYR A 84 -8.58 -2.29 2.90
N SER A 85 -7.58 -1.55 2.38
CA SER A 85 -6.87 -0.51 3.13
C SER A 85 -6.18 0.48 2.20
N TRP A 86 -5.65 1.55 2.77
CA TRP A 86 -4.77 2.47 2.07
C TRP A 86 -3.48 1.71 1.68
N ASN A 87 -3.27 1.59 0.37
CA ASN A 87 -2.16 0.82 -0.19
C ASN A 87 -0.97 1.74 -0.48
N GLY A 88 0.23 1.30 -0.11
CA GLY A 88 1.46 1.89 -0.62
C GLY A 88 1.87 1.20 -1.93
N MET A 89 2.05 1.96 -3.02
CA MET A 89 2.60 1.42 -4.27
C MET A 89 3.79 2.27 -4.72
N LYS A 90 4.88 1.59 -5.05
CA LYS A 90 6.10 2.18 -5.61
C LYS A 90 6.56 1.37 -6.80
N ILE A 91 7.35 2.01 -7.66
CA ILE A 91 8.04 1.39 -8.79
C ILE A 91 9.54 1.61 -8.57
N ASP A 92 10.31 0.54 -8.62
CA ASP A 92 11.76 0.62 -8.50
C ASP A 92 12.45 1.11 -9.81
N SER A 93 13.77 1.22 -9.79
CA SER A 93 14.55 1.65 -10.95
C SER A 93 14.51 0.69 -12.13
N ASP A 94 14.20 -0.57 -11.89
CA ASP A 94 14.09 -1.63 -12.90
C ASP A 94 12.68 -1.75 -13.49
N GLY A 95 11.72 -0.96 -12.98
CA GLY A 95 10.33 -0.96 -13.42
C GLY A 95 9.46 -2.01 -12.72
N ASN A 96 9.96 -2.66 -11.67
CA ASN A 96 9.17 -3.58 -10.88
C ASN A 96 8.22 -2.82 -9.95
N LEU A 97 7.03 -3.38 -9.72
CA LEU A 97 6.05 -2.77 -8.82
C LEU A 97 6.09 -3.45 -7.46
N HIS A 98 6.06 -2.61 -6.43
CA HIS A 98 6.00 -3.01 -5.04
C HIS A 98 4.73 -2.45 -4.41
N LEU A 99 4.00 -3.30 -3.69
CA LEU A 99 2.71 -2.95 -3.10
C LEU A 99 2.60 -3.54 -1.69
N SER A 100 2.30 -2.71 -0.70
CA SER A 100 1.90 -3.15 0.64
C SER A 100 0.40 -2.96 0.82
N TYR A 101 -0.28 -3.92 1.41
CA TYR A 101 -1.72 -3.87 1.65
C TYR A 101 -2.14 -4.80 2.78
N TRP A 102 -3.34 -4.56 3.27
CA TRP A 102 -3.97 -5.46 4.22
C TRP A 102 -5.02 -6.34 3.54
N SER A 103 -5.11 -7.57 3.95
CA SER A 103 -6.24 -8.44 3.70
C SER A 103 -6.92 -8.80 5.04
N TRP A 104 -8.24 -8.99 5.01
CA TRP A 104 -9.03 -9.18 6.22
C TRP A 104 -10.10 -10.24 6.02
N SER A 105 -10.32 -11.09 7.04
CA SER A 105 -11.36 -12.12 7.04
C SER A 105 -12.59 -11.65 7.83
N THR A 106 -13.77 -11.93 7.29
CA THR A 106 -15.05 -11.74 7.98
C THR A 106 -15.68 -13.05 8.42
N SER A 107 -14.97 -14.17 8.31
CA SER A 107 -15.50 -15.52 8.60
C SER A 107 -15.50 -15.91 10.08
N GLY A 108 -15.62 -14.93 11.00
CA GLY A 108 -15.80 -15.15 12.43
C GLY A 108 -14.51 -15.24 13.25
N THR A 109 -13.34 -15.11 12.62
CA THR A 109 -12.05 -14.99 13.30
C THR A 109 -11.52 -13.57 13.32
N ASP A 110 -12.08 -12.68 12.47
CA ASP A 110 -11.67 -11.28 12.33
C ASP A 110 -10.15 -11.10 12.20
N ASP A 111 -9.51 -12.06 11.50
CA ASP A 111 -8.08 -12.04 11.25
C ASP A 111 -7.72 -11.06 10.16
N SER A 112 -6.58 -10.39 10.30
CA SER A 112 -6.00 -9.53 9.27
C SER A 112 -4.56 -9.91 8.97
N TRP A 113 -4.16 -9.69 7.73
CA TRP A 113 -2.83 -10.01 7.23
C TRP A 113 -2.23 -8.82 6.52
N LEU A 114 -1.06 -8.37 6.98
CA LEU A 114 -0.21 -7.48 6.19
C LEU A 114 0.43 -8.30 5.08
N LYS A 115 0.21 -7.90 3.85
CA LYS A 115 0.75 -8.55 2.67
C LYS A 115 1.62 -7.61 1.85
N TYR A 116 2.55 -8.20 1.15
CA TYR A 116 3.38 -7.55 0.15
C TYR A 116 3.20 -8.25 -1.18
N ALA A 117 3.00 -7.47 -2.25
CA ALA A 117 2.98 -7.98 -3.61
C ALA A 117 4.08 -7.32 -4.46
N HIS A 118 4.72 -8.12 -5.28
CA HIS A 118 5.78 -7.70 -6.19
C HIS A 118 5.47 -8.16 -7.62
N PHE A 119 5.58 -7.23 -8.57
CA PHE A 119 5.46 -7.48 -10.00
C PHE A 119 6.81 -7.30 -10.69
N ASN A 120 7.31 -8.36 -11.30
CA ASN A 120 8.62 -8.38 -11.96
C ASN A 120 8.54 -8.06 -13.47
N GLY A 121 7.53 -7.32 -13.90
CA GLY A 121 7.26 -7.05 -15.33
C GLY A 121 6.45 -8.15 -16.03
N THR A 122 6.34 -9.35 -15.45
CA THR A 122 5.66 -10.51 -16.07
C THR A 122 4.58 -11.08 -15.17
N SER A 123 4.86 -11.28 -13.89
CA SER A 123 3.96 -11.93 -12.94
C SER A 123 4.00 -11.28 -11.57
N TRP A 124 2.89 -11.40 -10.85
CA TRP A 124 2.78 -11.02 -9.45
C TRP A 124 3.21 -12.18 -8.55
N SER A 125 3.99 -11.87 -7.50
CA SER A 125 4.19 -12.70 -6.33
C SER A 125 3.56 -12.03 -5.12
N VAL A 126 3.02 -12.82 -4.18
CA VAL A 126 2.37 -12.32 -2.97
C VAL A 126 2.92 -13.04 -1.75
N GLU A 127 3.31 -12.26 -0.74
CA GLU A 127 3.80 -12.77 0.54
C GLU A 127 2.96 -12.22 1.69
N THR A 128 2.71 -13.05 2.71
CA THR A 128 2.13 -12.60 3.98
C THR A 128 3.27 -12.27 4.94
N LEU A 129 3.34 -11.00 5.34
CA LEU A 129 4.41 -10.52 6.23
C LEU A 129 4.04 -10.64 7.70
N GLN A 130 2.79 -10.33 8.04
CA GLN A 130 2.27 -10.38 9.41
C GLN A 130 0.86 -10.93 9.44
N SER A 131 0.52 -11.63 10.53
CA SER A 131 -0.82 -12.11 10.82
C SER A 131 -1.25 -11.60 12.20
N ILE A 132 -2.32 -10.82 12.23
CA ILE A 132 -2.89 -10.25 13.45
C ILE A 132 -4.28 -10.83 13.62
N MET A 133 -4.46 -11.64 14.66
CA MET A 133 -5.66 -12.44 14.86
C MET A 133 -6.66 -11.77 15.80
N ASN A 134 -7.94 -12.02 15.56
CA ASN A 134 -9.06 -11.76 16.46
C ASN A 134 -9.29 -10.29 16.80
N GLN A 135 -9.43 -9.45 15.76
CA GLN A 135 -9.70 -8.02 15.94
C GLN A 135 -10.97 -7.59 15.20
N ASN A 136 -11.93 -7.08 15.96
CA ASN A 136 -13.15 -6.52 15.42
C ASN A 136 -12.88 -5.15 14.80
N ASN A 137 -13.14 -5.00 13.49
CA ASN A 137 -13.05 -3.74 12.75
C ASN A 137 -11.66 -3.06 12.81
N PRO A 138 -10.62 -3.70 12.28
CA PRO A 138 -9.25 -3.19 12.37
C PRO A 138 -9.09 -1.87 11.59
N THR A 139 -8.36 -0.92 12.18
CA THR A 139 -7.86 0.26 11.47
C THR A 139 -6.58 -0.15 10.75
N LEU A 140 -6.67 -0.33 9.45
CA LEU A 140 -5.59 -0.90 8.65
C LEU A 140 -4.85 0.19 7.87
N HIS A 141 -3.68 0.59 8.35
CA HIS A 141 -2.80 1.55 7.68
C HIS A 141 -1.47 0.90 7.36
N THR A 142 -0.98 1.12 6.15
CA THR A 142 0.35 0.73 5.71
C THR A 142 0.88 1.73 4.68
N SER A 143 2.19 1.93 4.66
CA SER A 143 2.89 2.76 3.69
C SER A 143 4.19 2.08 3.29
N LEU A 144 4.65 2.29 2.05
CA LEU A 144 5.81 1.62 1.48
C LEU A 144 6.73 2.63 0.80
N ASP A 145 8.02 2.44 0.97
CA ASP A 145 9.09 3.03 0.16
C ASP A 145 10.11 1.97 -0.22
N ILE A 146 11.05 2.30 -1.13
CA ILE A 146 12.03 1.37 -1.69
C ILE A 146 13.41 2.00 -1.53
N ASP A 147 14.38 1.22 -1.04
CA ASP A 147 15.76 1.66 -0.92
C ASP A 147 16.48 1.71 -2.29
N SER A 148 17.70 2.25 -2.29
CA SER A 148 18.52 2.37 -3.51
C SER A 148 18.93 1.02 -4.12
N SER A 149 18.76 -0.08 -3.39
CA SER A 149 19.01 -1.46 -3.83
C SER A 149 17.76 -2.19 -4.32
N GLY A 150 16.59 -1.51 -4.31
CA GLY A 150 15.31 -2.10 -4.69
C GLY A 150 14.61 -2.87 -3.58
N ASN A 151 15.08 -2.80 -2.33
CA ASN A 151 14.42 -3.50 -1.23
C ASN A 151 13.25 -2.70 -0.66
N PRO A 152 12.11 -3.34 -0.37
CA PRO A 152 10.95 -2.66 0.21
C PRO A 152 11.10 -2.40 1.71
N HIS A 153 10.66 -1.22 2.12
CA HIS A 153 10.54 -0.73 3.48
C HIS A 153 9.08 -0.37 3.75
N ILE A 154 8.47 -0.94 4.77
CA ILE A 154 7.04 -0.83 5.04
C ILE A 154 6.81 -0.40 6.48
N SER A 155 6.07 0.70 6.67
CA SER A 155 5.50 1.05 7.96
C SER A 155 4.06 0.55 8.04
N TYR A 156 3.63 0.13 9.22
CA TYR A 156 2.27 -0.31 9.43
C TYR A 156 1.81 -0.13 10.88
N TYR A 157 0.50 -0.06 11.06
CA TYR A 157 -0.12 -0.02 12.38
C TYR A 157 -0.51 -1.44 12.82
N ASP A 158 0.03 -1.87 13.95
CA ASP A 158 -0.40 -3.10 14.63
C ASP A 158 -1.57 -2.77 15.57
N HIS A 159 -2.78 -2.95 15.07
CA HIS A 159 -4.01 -2.63 15.78
C HIS A 159 -4.36 -3.58 16.94
N LYS A 160 -3.58 -4.61 17.19
CA LYS A 160 -3.71 -5.49 18.35
C LYS A 160 -2.95 -4.96 19.55
N ASN A 161 -1.81 -4.35 19.30
CA ASN A 161 -0.91 -3.84 20.32
C ASN A 161 -0.87 -2.31 20.36
N ASP A 162 -1.65 -1.65 19.48
CA ASP A 162 -1.75 -0.19 19.31
C ASP A 162 -0.38 0.47 19.07
N THR A 163 0.46 -0.20 18.25
CA THR A 163 1.84 0.22 18.02
C THR A 163 2.16 0.50 16.55
N LEU A 164 3.05 1.49 16.34
CA LEU A 164 3.74 1.65 15.07
C LEU A 164 4.77 0.56 14.89
N ARG A 165 4.73 -0.10 13.75
CA ARG A 165 5.71 -1.11 13.35
C ARG A 165 6.35 -0.77 12.01
N TYR A 166 7.52 -1.33 11.82
CA TYR A 166 8.30 -1.19 10.61
C TYR A 166 8.88 -2.55 10.21
N THR A 167 8.75 -2.90 8.94
CA THR A 167 9.37 -4.10 8.37
C THR A 167 10.07 -3.76 7.07
N TYR A 168 11.20 -4.39 6.80
CA TYR A 168 11.97 -4.20 5.57
C TYR A 168 12.62 -5.49 5.12
N HIS A 169 12.87 -5.60 3.81
CA HIS A 169 13.63 -6.70 3.25
C HIS A 169 15.11 -6.31 3.19
N ASN A 170 15.99 -7.08 3.83
CA ASN A 170 17.43 -6.77 3.91
C ASN A 170 18.25 -7.37 2.76
N GLY A 171 17.59 -7.72 1.63
CA GLY A 171 18.19 -8.45 0.50
C GLY A 171 18.12 -9.97 0.64
N THR A 172 17.85 -10.50 1.86
CA THR A 172 17.81 -11.95 2.13
C THR A 172 16.52 -12.38 2.81
N ALA A 173 16.02 -11.57 3.75
CA ALA A 173 14.84 -11.88 4.56
C ALA A 173 14.16 -10.60 5.02
N TRP A 174 12.89 -10.73 5.41
CA TRP A 174 12.14 -9.67 6.09
C TRP A 174 12.61 -9.53 7.54
N VAL A 175 12.84 -8.29 7.97
CA VAL A 175 13.16 -7.89 9.34
C VAL A 175 12.07 -7.00 9.86
N ASP A 176 11.52 -7.33 11.02
CA ASP A 176 10.37 -6.62 11.59
C ASP A 176 10.72 -6.01 12.95
N GLN A 177 10.29 -4.77 13.20
CA GLN A 177 10.59 -3.98 14.39
C GLN A 177 9.33 -3.29 14.92
N THR A 178 9.17 -3.27 16.25
CA THR A 178 8.17 -2.46 16.93
C THR A 178 8.82 -1.15 17.35
N LEU A 179 8.29 -0.01 16.88
CA LEU A 179 8.90 1.29 17.12
C LEU A 179 8.37 2.01 18.37
N THR A 180 7.16 1.69 18.82
CA THR A 180 6.48 2.37 19.94
C THR A 180 6.06 1.39 21.06
N ALA A 181 6.84 0.31 21.28
CA ALA A 181 6.54 -0.71 22.30
C ALA A 181 6.68 -0.25 23.74
N ASP A 182 7.38 0.85 23.97
CA ASP A 182 7.76 1.37 25.27
C ASP A 182 6.79 2.41 25.85
N ASP A 183 5.75 2.78 25.09
CA ASP A 183 4.71 3.67 25.56
C ASP A 183 3.35 2.97 25.58
N SER A 184 2.45 3.44 26.41
CA SER A 184 1.08 2.94 26.56
C SER A 184 0.10 3.66 25.64
N ASN A 185 0.61 4.40 24.66
CA ASN A 185 -0.19 5.21 23.74
C ASN A 185 -0.60 4.41 22.52
N ASP A 186 -1.73 4.75 21.93
CA ASP A 186 -2.19 4.23 20.64
C ASP A 186 -1.44 4.97 19.51
N ASN A 187 -0.37 4.37 19.02
CA ASN A 187 0.58 4.96 18.07
C ASN A 187 0.63 4.24 16.74
N GLY A 188 0.74 5.00 15.64
CA GLY A 188 1.06 4.45 14.33
C GLY A 188 -0.06 4.52 13.31
N LYS A 189 -1.21 5.08 13.66
CA LYS A 189 -2.30 5.29 12.68
C LYS A 189 -1.90 6.34 11.63
N PHE A 190 -2.48 6.21 10.44
CA PHE A 190 -2.24 7.10 9.29
C PHE A 190 -0.75 7.28 8.96
N ASN A 191 0.04 6.20 9.15
CA ASN A 191 1.47 6.26 8.94
C ASN A 191 1.84 6.47 7.47
N SER A 192 2.99 7.13 7.26
CA SER A 192 3.59 7.37 5.96
C SER A 192 5.10 7.28 6.09
N ILE A 193 5.74 6.43 5.29
CA ILE A 193 7.18 6.24 5.27
C ILE A 193 7.80 6.92 4.05
N ALA A 194 8.99 7.47 4.24
CA ALA A 194 9.90 7.89 3.18
C ALA A 194 11.34 7.56 3.58
N LEU A 195 12.16 7.18 2.60
CA LEU A 195 13.60 7.01 2.78
C LEU A 195 14.33 8.29 2.39
N ASP A 196 15.36 8.63 3.14
CA ASP A 196 16.26 9.71 2.74
C ASP A 196 17.33 9.21 1.75
N SER A 197 18.23 10.10 1.32
CA SER A 197 19.29 9.77 0.35
C SER A 197 20.34 8.78 0.86
N SER A 198 20.29 8.40 2.13
CA SER A 198 21.11 7.37 2.76
C SER A 198 20.34 6.09 3.05
N ASP A 199 19.14 5.97 2.48
CA ASP A 199 18.17 4.89 2.70
C ASP A 199 17.67 4.77 4.15
N HIS A 200 17.79 5.86 4.93
CA HIS A 200 17.29 5.89 6.30
C HIS A 200 15.79 6.19 6.34
N PRO A 201 14.97 5.33 6.97
CA PRO A 201 13.54 5.52 7.06
C PRO A 201 13.16 6.66 8.01
N ARG A 202 12.15 7.43 7.56
CA ARG A 202 11.45 8.45 8.30
C ARG A 202 9.97 8.16 8.22
N ILE A 203 9.31 8.02 9.36
CA ILE A 203 7.92 7.59 9.43
C ILE A 203 7.12 8.63 10.21
N ALA A 204 6.24 9.34 9.50
CA ALA A 204 5.23 10.18 10.13
C ALA A 204 4.03 9.31 10.51
N TYR A 205 3.44 9.55 11.68
CA TYR A 205 2.29 8.81 12.19
C TYR A 205 1.48 9.64 13.20
N ARG A 206 0.24 9.23 13.42
CA ARG A 206 -0.60 9.83 14.45
C ARG A 206 -0.51 9.05 15.75
N ASN A 207 -0.33 9.77 16.84
CA ASN A 207 -0.56 9.32 18.20
C ASN A 207 -2.02 9.65 18.56
N GLU A 208 -2.88 8.62 18.65
CA GLU A 208 -4.31 8.79 18.96
C GLU A 208 -4.54 9.22 20.43
N THR A 209 -3.62 8.91 21.33
CA THR A 209 -3.76 9.24 22.73
C THR A 209 -3.55 10.73 23.01
N SER A 210 -2.55 11.35 22.39
CA SER A 210 -2.27 12.78 22.51
C SER A 210 -2.91 13.63 21.40
N ASP A 211 -3.43 12.99 20.35
CA ASP A 211 -3.95 13.61 19.13
C ASP A 211 -2.90 14.37 18.32
N ASP A 212 -1.63 13.95 18.43
CA ASP A 212 -0.49 14.61 17.82
C ASP A 212 0.00 13.88 16.56
N LEU A 213 0.65 14.64 15.67
CA LEU A 213 1.49 14.12 14.59
C LEU A 213 2.91 13.92 15.13
N GLU A 214 3.41 12.70 15.03
CA GLU A 214 4.75 12.34 15.46
C GLU A 214 5.61 11.83 14.29
N LEU A 215 6.93 11.84 14.50
CA LEU A 215 7.92 11.41 13.50
C LEU A 215 8.94 10.47 14.13
N ALA A 216 8.98 9.23 13.66
CA ALA A 216 10.08 8.32 13.95
C ALA A 216 11.16 8.42 12.87
N THR A 217 12.42 8.57 13.28
CA THR A 217 13.57 8.70 12.38
C THR A 217 14.68 7.71 12.75
N TRP A 218 15.22 7.03 11.76
CA TRP A 218 16.41 6.19 11.90
C TRP A 218 17.64 7.01 11.48
N ASP A 219 18.69 7.03 12.30
CA ASP A 219 19.92 7.77 12.01
C ASP A 219 21.07 6.90 11.48
N GLY A 220 20.82 5.61 11.27
CA GLY A 220 21.80 4.60 10.89
C GLY A 220 22.23 3.68 12.05
N ALA A 221 21.88 4.04 13.28
CA ALA A 221 22.19 3.26 14.49
C ALA A 221 20.95 3.07 15.37
N ASP A 222 20.18 4.12 15.61
CA ASP A 222 19.06 4.11 16.54
C ASP A 222 17.83 4.84 15.97
N TRP A 223 16.64 4.46 16.45
CA TRP A 223 15.41 5.20 16.23
C TRP A 223 15.25 6.33 17.25
N THR A 224 14.86 7.50 16.74
CA THR A 224 14.44 8.66 17.56
C THR A 224 13.01 9.04 17.23
N ARG A 225 12.30 9.59 18.22
CA ARG A 225 10.89 9.99 18.13
C ARG A 225 10.71 11.35 18.77
#